data_e2288ebccefe079a8fa8e63c9ad7dc2d
#
_entry.id   e2288ebccefe079a8fa8e63c9ad7dc2d
#
_cell.length_a   1.000
_cell.length_b   1.000
_cell.length_c   1.000
_cell.angle_alpha   90.00
_cell.angle_beta   90.00
_cell.angle_gamma   90.00
#
_symmetry.space_group_name_H-M   'P 1'
#
loop_
_entity.id
_entity.type
_entity.pdbx_description
1 polymer ?
#
loop_
_entity_poly.entity_id
_entity_poly.type
_entity_poly.pdbx_seq_one_letter_code
_entity_poly.pdbx_strand_id
1 'polypeptide(L)'
;MRTQHVVRTALLLTAVSLASGCGIANVQANPASYPLDLRLVTSSTRGPCNAPPLTADVAGSACDLAGSTTYVLGPPLDTVTPRSVVRQTQAAGPSVVVTFGPTDTTTLHALTAGQVNKQVAMVLDGKVVAAPVIKAPITNGSVTFTFPTAAQADDAAGALGATSTR
;
A
#
# COMPACT_ATOMS: atom_id res chain seq x y z
N MET A 1 -78.77 9.70 -32.37
CA MET A 1 -78.13 9.76 -31.04
C MET A 1 -76.68 9.39 -31.25
N ARG A 2 -75.79 10.36 -31.14
CA ARG A 2 -74.35 10.19 -31.41
C ARG A 2 -73.59 10.47 -30.12
N THR A 3 -72.91 9.43 -29.60
CA THR A 3 -72.08 9.52 -28.42
C THR A 3 -70.67 9.88 -28.85
N GLN A 4 -70.15 11.01 -28.41
CA GLN A 4 -68.78 11.46 -28.67
C GLN A 4 -67.86 10.97 -27.57
N HIS A 5 -66.84 10.18 -27.95
CA HIS A 5 -65.76 9.81 -27.06
C HIS A 5 -64.68 10.89 -27.09
N VAL A 6 -64.45 11.50 -25.97
CA VAL A 6 -63.36 12.46 -25.75
C VAL A 6 -62.15 11.68 -25.29
N VAL A 7 -61.12 11.61 -26.16
CA VAL A 7 -59.81 11.03 -25.82
C VAL A 7 -58.99 12.14 -25.14
N ARG A 8 -58.68 11.96 -23.87
CA ARG A 8 -57.75 12.80 -23.12
C ARG A 8 -56.35 12.21 -23.27
N THR A 9 -55.51 12.87 -24.02
CA THR A 9 -54.08 12.56 -24.13
C THR A 9 -53.35 13.17 -22.93
N ALA A 10 -52.85 12.32 -22.02
CA ALA A 10 -52.01 12.72 -20.91
C ALA A 10 -50.55 12.80 -21.37
N LEU A 11 -49.96 14.00 -21.36
CA LEU A 11 -48.57 14.26 -21.66
C LEU A 11 -47.74 13.97 -20.39
N LEU A 12 -46.98 12.88 -20.36
CA LEU A 12 -46.02 12.58 -19.32
C LEU A 12 -44.70 13.30 -19.62
N LEU A 13 -44.44 14.36 -18.86
CA LEU A 13 -43.11 14.98 -18.79
C LEU A 13 -42.20 14.13 -17.91
N THR A 14 -41.26 13.40 -18.51
CA THR A 14 -40.16 12.76 -17.81
C THR A 14 -39.07 13.77 -17.53
N ALA A 15 -38.93 14.21 -16.30
CA ALA A 15 -37.80 15.00 -15.83
C ALA A 15 -36.57 14.10 -15.70
N VAL A 16 -35.59 14.24 -16.61
CA VAL A 16 -34.27 13.61 -16.50
C VAL A 16 -33.42 14.46 -15.54
N SER A 17 -33.26 14.00 -14.31
CA SER A 17 -32.35 14.59 -13.34
C SER A 17 -30.92 14.13 -13.64
N LEU A 18 -30.09 15.00 -14.23
CA LEU A 18 -28.65 14.83 -14.35
C LEU A 18 -28.02 15.07 -12.97
N ALA A 19 -27.83 14.02 -12.19
CA ALA A 19 -27.01 14.06 -11.01
C ALA A 19 -25.53 14.01 -11.45
N SER A 20 -24.91 15.20 -11.54
CA SER A 20 -23.44 15.32 -11.66
C SER A 20 -22.82 14.93 -10.32
N GLY A 21 -22.63 13.63 -10.10
CA GLY A 21 -21.84 13.14 -9.00
C GLY A 21 -20.36 13.41 -9.29
N CYS A 22 -19.74 14.33 -8.55
CA CYS A 22 -18.29 14.35 -8.39
C CYS A 22 -17.90 13.01 -7.77
N GLY A 23 -17.47 12.08 -8.62
CA GLY A 23 -16.93 10.80 -8.16
C GLY A 23 -15.63 11.07 -7.46
N ILE A 24 -15.66 11.05 -6.12
CA ILE A 24 -14.47 10.76 -5.34
C ILE A 24 -14.09 9.36 -5.79
N ALA A 25 -12.97 9.21 -6.51
CA ALA A 25 -12.43 7.91 -6.84
C ALA A 25 -12.08 7.21 -5.51
N ASN A 26 -13.01 6.42 -5.00
CA ASN A 26 -12.73 5.50 -3.91
C ASN A 26 -11.77 4.47 -4.46
N VAL A 27 -10.48 4.64 -4.17
CA VAL A 27 -9.48 3.59 -4.35
C VAL A 27 -9.89 2.47 -3.40
N GLN A 28 -10.56 1.47 -3.94
CA GLN A 28 -10.93 0.28 -3.17
C GLN A 28 -9.64 -0.41 -2.73
N ALA A 29 -9.42 -0.43 -1.42
CA ALA A 29 -8.35 -1.20 -0.82
C ALA A 29 -8.62 -2.68 -1.12
N ASN A 30 -7.83 -3.27 -2.00
CA ASN A 30 -7.83 -4.71 -2.19
C ASN A 30 -7.03 -5.33 -1.03
N PRO A 31 -7.51 -6.40 -0.39
CA PRO A 31 -6.71 -7.06 0.64
C PRO A 31 -5.43 -7.57 0.00
N ALA A 32 -4.31 -6.99 0.37
CA ALA A 32 -3.01 -7.52 0.00
C ALA A 32 -2.85 -8.87 0.73
N SER A 33 -2.59 -9.90 -0.04
CA SER A 33 -2.49 -11.28 0.49
C SER A 33 -1.05 -11.74 0.62
N TYR A 34 -0.08 -10.85 0.40
CA TYR A 34 1.34 -11.23 0.38
C TYR A 34 2.00 -10.94 1.72
N PRO A 35 2.58 -11.96 2.38
CA PRO A 35 3.34 -11.78 3.60
C PRO A 35 4.58 -10.93 3.34
N LEU A 36 4.89 -10.05 4.28
CA LEU A 36 6.07 -9.18 4.27
C LEU A 36 7.03 -9.63 5.36
N ASP A 37 8.24 -9.98 5.00
CA ASP A 37 9.30 -10.21 5.98
C ASP A 37 9.80 -8.87 6.52
N LEU A 38 9.88 -8.77 7.83
CA LEU A 38 10.48 -7.64 8.54
C LEU A 38 11.93 -7.98 8.85
N ARG A 39 12.89 -7.19 8.31
CA ARG A 39 14.32 -7.47 8.47
C ARG A 39 15.06 -6.22 8.92
N LEU A 40 16.02 -6.38 9.83
CA LEU A 40 16.90 -5.29 10.23
C LEU A 40 17.84 -4.93 9.07
N VAL A 41 17.95 -3.65 8.76
CA VAL A 41 18.95 -3.14 7.82
C VAL A 41 20.25 -2.92 8.57
N THR A 42 21.32 -3.57 8.13
CA THR A 42 22.67 -3.40 8.70
C THR A 42 23.47 -2.36 7.94
N SER A 43 23.24 -2.25 6.62
CA SER A 43 23.77 -1.18 5.79
C SER A 43 22.96 -1.01 4.50
N SER A 44 23.11 0.14 3.84
CA SER A 44 22.52 0.38 2.52
C SER A 44 23.47 1.19 1.64
N THR A 45 23.50 0.89 0.35
CA THR A 45 24.32 1.57 -0.65
C THR A 45 23.46 1.98 -1.82
N ARG A 46 23.47 3.27 -2.17
CA ARG A 46 22.78 3.80 -3.35
C ARG A 46 23.60 3.49 -4.60
N GLY A 47 22.92 3.15 -5.67
CA GLY A 47 23.48 2.82 -6.97
C GLY A 47 22.77 1.62 -7.59
N PRO A 48 23.10 1.25 -8.84
CA PRO A 48 22.52 0.08 -9.48
C PRO A 48 22.67 -1.17 -8.62
N CYS A 49 21.58 -1.86 -8.40
CA CYS A 49 21.52 -3.08 -7.60
C CYS A 49 21.22 -4.28 -8.51
N ASN A 50 22.12 -5.29 -8.48
CA ASN A 50 22.00 -6.53 -9.24
C ASN A 50 21.96 -7.76 -8.30
N ALA A 51 21.68 -7.59 -7.00
CA ALA A 51 21.52 -8.70 -6.10
C ALA A 51 20.29 -9.54 -6.49
N PRO A 52 20.38 -10.89 -6.44
CA PRO A 52 19.22 -11.74 -6.64
C PRO A 52 18.19 -11.50 -5.52
N PRO A 53 16.91 -11.86 -5.73
CA PRO A 53 15.90 -11.80 -4.67
C PRO A 53 16.32 -12.61 -3.44
N LEU A 54 16.23 -12.02 -2.25
CA LEU A 54 16.58 -12.65 -0.99
C LEU A 54 15.38 -13.45 -0.45
N THR A 55 15.28 -14.71 -0.83
CA THR A 55 14.17 -15.61 -0.45
C THR A 55 14.51 -16.54 0.71
N ALA A 56 15.77 -16.56 1.14
CA ALA A 56 16.21 -17.41 2.25
C ALA A 56 16.02 -16.72 3.62
N ASP A 57 15.76 -17.50 4.67
CA ASP A 57 15.59 -17.04 6.06
C ASP A 57 16.93 -16.76 6.76
N VAL A 58 17.91 -16.27 6.01
CA VAL A 58 19.24 -15.90 6.51
C VAL A 58 19.55 -14.45 6.16
N ALA A 59 20.58 -13.90 6.76
CA ALA A 59 21.09 -12.58 6.39
C ALA A 59 21.59 -12.59 4.93
N GLY A 60 21.42 -11.46 4.24
CA GLY A 60 21.84 -11.34 2.85
C GLY A 60 21.61 -9.95 2.28
N SER A 61 21.84 -9.81 0.98
CA SER A 61 21.62 -8.55 0.26
C SER A 61 20.35 -8.62 -0.58
N ALA A 62 19.61 -7.52 -0.64
CA ALA A 62 18.43 -7.36 -1.48
C ALA A 62 18.41 -5.99 -2.15
N CYS A 63 17.80 -5.92 -3.33
CA CYS A 63 17.53 -4.66 -4.02
C CYS A 63 16.19 -4.06 -3.55
N ASP A 64 16.07 -2.73 -3.61
CA ASP A 64 14.77 -2.08 -3.64
C ASP A 64 14.00 -2.44 -4.94
N LEU A 65 12.71 -2.10 -4.99
CA LEU A 65 11.87 -2.36 -6.18
C LEU A 65 12.41 -1.68 -7.43
N ALA A 66 13.00 -0.48 -7.27
CA ALA A 66 13.55 0.30 -8.38
C ALA A 66 14.95 -0.17 -8.85
N GLY A 67 15.58 -1.10 -8.13
CA GLY A 67 16.96 -1.53 -8.42
C GLY A 67 17.99 -0.42 -8.24
N SER A 68 17.71 0.55 -7.39
CA SER A 68 18.53 1.76 -7.18
C SER A 68 19.27 1.78 -5.84
N THR A 69 18.97 0.84 -4.96
CA THR A 69 19.60 0.72 -3.64
C THR A 69 19.80 -0.75 -3.30
N THR A 70 21.00 -1.08 -2.85
CA THR A 70 21.31 -2.39 -2.25
C THR A 70 21.23 -2.28 -0.74
N TYR A 71 20.45 -3.16 -0.12
CA TYR A 71 20.35 -3.30 1.33
C TYR A 71 21.05 -4.57 1.79
N VAL A 72 21.83 -4.49 2.86
CA VAL A 72 22.31 -5.65 3.60
C VAL A 72 21.38 -5.86 4.78
N LEU A 73 20.75 -7.03 4.83
CA LEU A 73 19.67 -7.36 5.73
C LEU A 73 20.07 -8.48 6.67
N GLY A 74 19.63 -8.39 7.91
CA GLY A 74 19.66 -9.52 8.86
C GLY A 74 18.66 -10.61 8.46
N PRO A 75 18.62 -11.71 9.23
CA PRO A 75 17.57 -12.71 9.08
C PRO A 75 16.18 -12.07 9.34
N PRO A 76 15.08 -12.72 8.92
CA PRO A 76 13.74 -12.27 9.26
C PRO A 76 13.59 -12.11 10.78
N LEU A 77 13.04 -10.98 11.20
CA LEU A 77 12.66 -10.75 12.60
C LEU A 77 11.27 -11.30 12.87
N ASP A 78 10.36 -11.09 11.90
CA ASP A 78 9.00 -11.57 11.90
C ASP A 78 8.38 -11.36 10.50
N THR A 79 7.15 -11.89 10.31
CA THR A 79 6.39 -11.75 9.07
C THR A 79 5.01 -11.17 9.40
N VAL A 80 4.55 -10.20 8.60
CA VAL A 80 3.23 -9.58 8.75
C VAL A 80 2.51 -9.54 7.40
N THR A 81 1.18 -9.66 7.43
CA THR A 81 0.37 -9.64 6.21
C THR A 81 -0.51 -8.38 6.16
N PRO A 82 -0.33 -7.51 5.17
CA PRO A 82 -1.20 -6.36 4.98
C PRO A 82 -2.66 -6.78 4.82
N ARG A 83 -3.56 -6.08 5.51
CA ARG A 83 -5.00 -6.21 5.33
C ARG A 83 -5.53 -5.30 4.23
N SER A 84 -4.93 -4.12 4.09
CA SER A 84 -5.23 -3.19 3.01
C SER A 84 -4.02 -2.35 2.64
N VAL A 85 -3.97 -1.94 1.38
CA VAL A 85 -2.94 -1.06 0.82
C VAL A 85 -3.63 0.04 0.04
N VAL A 86 -3.36 1.30 0.38
CA VAL A 86 -3.96 2.47 -0.25
C VAL A 86 -2.87 3.39 -0.77
N ARG A 87 -2.86 3.64 -2.08
CA ARG A 87 -2.04 4.67 -2.71
C ARG A 87 -2.71 6.02 -2.54
N GLN A 88 -1.99 7.00 -2.05
CA GLN A 88 -2.50 8.37 -1.90
C GLN A 88 -1.39 9.41 -2.11
N THR A 89 -1.80 10.66 -2.31
CA THR A 89 -0.89 11.80 -2.35
C THR A 89 -1.21 12.68 -1.14
N GLN A 90 -0.21 12.92 -0.32
CA GLN A 90 -0.30 13.78 0.86
C GLN A 90 0.53 15.04 0.66
N ALA A 91 0.44 16.00 1.59
CA ALA A 91 1.26 17.21 1.57
C ALA A 91 2.78 16.89 1.58
N ALA A 92 3.16 15.78 2.22
CA ALA A 92 4.55 15.30 2.26
C ALA A 92 4.99 14.58 0.97
N GLY A 93 4.07 14.34 0.02
CA GLY A 93 4.34 13.69 -1.26
C GLY A 93 3.55 12.40 -1.50
N PRO A 94 3.90 11.69 -2.59
CA PRO A 94 3.31 10.42 -2.94
C PRO A 94 3.53 9.39 -1.83
N SER A 95 2.48 8.69 -1.41
CA SER A 95 2.57 7.79 -0.27
C SER A 95 1.73 6.53 -0.46
N VAL A 96 2.09 5.49 0.27
CA VAL A 96 1.35 4.23 0.40
C VAL A 96 1.05 4.01 1.87
N VAL A 97 -0.23 3.84 2.18
CA VAL A 97 -0.69 3.47 3.52
C VAL A 97 -0.98 1.98 3.53
N VAL A 98 -0.32 1.27 4.43
CA VAL A 98 -0.51 -0.15 4.66
C VAL A 98 -1.16 -0.34 6.01
N THR A 99 -2.29 -1.05 6.05
CA THR A 99 -3.02 -1.35 7.29
C THR A 99 -2.95 -2.84 7.57
N PHE A 100 -2.73 -3.20 8.81
CA PHE A 100 -2.59 -4.57 9.29
C PHE A 100 -3.78 -4.99 10.17
N GLY A 101 -3.99 -6.30 10.26
CA GLY A 101 -4.98 -6.88 11.17
C GLY A 101 -4.51 -6.81 12.65
N PRO A 102 -5.39 -7.14 13.61
CA PRO A 102 -5.06 -7.05 15.05
C PRO A 102 -3.84 -7.87 15.46
N THR A 103 -3.70 -9.09 14.94
CA THR A 103 -2.55 -9.97 15.23
C THR A 103 -1.25 -9.35 14.73
N ASP A 104 -1.20 -8.93 13.45
CA ASP A 104 -0.03 -8.31 12.87
C ASP A 104 0.29 -6.94 13.50
N THR A 105 -0.73 -6.21 13.97
CA THR A 105 -0.53 -4.98 14.76
C THR A 105 0.21 -5.27 16.05
N THR A 106 -0.13 -6.36 16.75
CA THR A 106 0.56 -6.78 17.97
C THR A 106 2.01 -7.17 17.67
N THR A 107 2.24 -7.93 16.60
CA THR A 107 3.59 -8.30 16.13
C THR A 107 4.41 -7.06 15.79
N LEU A 108 3.86 -6.12 15.00
CA LEU A 108 4.52 -4.86 14.66
C LEU A 108 4.87 -4.03 15.89
N HIS A 109 3.96 -3.93 16.85
CA HIS A 109 4.21 -3.21 18.10
C HIS A 109 5.37 -3.83 18.88
N ALA A 110 5.34 -5.14 19.13
CA ALA A 110 6.36 -5.85 19.88
C ALA A 110 7.74 -5.73 19.19
N LEU A 111 7.79 -5.94 17.88
CA LEU A 111 9.02 -5.84 17.09
C LEU A 111 9.57 -4.42 17.11
N THR A 112 8.73 -3.41 16.79
CA THR A 112 9.19 -2.02 16.63
C THR A 112 9.58 -1.38 17.95
N ALA A 113 9.02 -1.83 19.09
CA ALA A 113 9.44 -1.39 20.42
C ALA A 113 10.93 -1.72 20.69
N GLY A 114 11.43 -2.86 20.21
CA GLY A 114 12.83 -3.25 20.32
C GLY A 114 13.76 -2.66 19.24
N GLN A 115 13.23 -1.96 18.25
CA GLN A 115 13.97 -1.47 17.09
C GLN A 115 13.96 0.06 16.92
N VAL A 116 13.63 0.81 17.97
CA VAL A 116 13.63 2.29 17.92
C VAL A 116 15.00 2.81 17.50
N ASN A 117 15.01 3.80 16.60
CA ASN A 117 16.17 4.38 15.91
C ASN A 117 16.94 3.43 14.97
N LYS A 118 16.45 2.22 14.73
CA LYS A 118 16.98 1.31 13.72
C LYS A 118 16.16 1.37 12.44
N GLN A 119 16.77 0.99 11.34
CA GLN A 119 16.10 0.86 10.05
C GLN A 119 15.59 -0.57 9.88
N VAL A 120 14.30 -0.73 9.62
CA VAL A 120 13.66 -2.03 9.38
C VAL A 120 13.11 -2.07 7.97
N ALA A 121 13.56 -3.04 7.20
CA ALA A 121 13.08 -3.28 5.84
C ALA A 121 11.83 -4.15 5.85
N MET A 122 10.85 -3.79 5.01
CA MET A 122 9.75 -4.66 4.60
C MET A 122 10.11 -5.29 3.28
N VAL A 123 10.23 -6.60 3.26
CA VAL A 123 10.68 -7.39 2.12
C VAL A 123 9.53 -8.22 1.59
N LEU A 124 9.30 -8.13 0.28
CA LEU A 124 8.31 -8.90 -0.46
C LEU A 124 9.01 -9.62 -1.60
N ASP A 125 8.85 -10.93 -1.71
CA ASP A 125 9.47 -11.75 -2.75
C ASP A 125 10.98 -11.48 -2.91
N GLY A 126 11.65 -11.26 -1.78
CA GLY A 126 13.08 -11.02 -1.72
C GLY A 126 13.53 -9.63 -2.17
N LYS A 127 12.63 -8.67 -2.38
CA LYS A 127 12.91 -7.27 -2.69
C LYS A 127 12.43 -6.34 -1.58
N VAL A 128 13.17 -5.27 -1.34
CA VAL A 128 12.80 -4.27 -0.33
C VAL A 128 11.74 -3.33 -0.92
N VAL A 129 10.55 -3.34 -0.34
CA VAL A 129 9.45 -2.43 -0.70
C VAL A 129 9.65 -1.08 -0.04
N ALA A 130 10.02 -1.08 1.25
CA ALA A 130 10.32 0.13 2.02
C ALA A 130 11.24 -0.24 3.20
N ALA A 131 12.05 0.72 3.63
CA ALA A 131 12.96 0.53 4.75
C ALA A 131 12.99 1.78 5.64
N PRO A 132 11.93 2.05 6.43
CA PRO A 132 11.86 3.20 7.32
C PRO A 132 12.78 3.06 8.52
N VAL A 133 13.20 4.21 9.08
CA VAL A 133 13.78 4.26 10.42
C VAL A 133 12.63 4.32 11.42
N ILE A 134 12.60 3.39 12.36
CA ILE A 134 11.58 3.31 13.41
C ILE A 134 11.82 4.45 14.41
N LYS A 135 10.90 5.40 14.49
CA LYS A 135 10.99 6.54 15.43
C LYS A 135 10.27 6.28 16.76
N ALA A 136 9.23 5.46 16.70
CA ALA A 136 8.44 5.04 17.86
C ALA A 136 7.81 3.68 17.57
N PRO A 137 7.38 2.92 18.59
CA PRO A 137 6.60 1.70 18.40
C PRO A 137 5.32 1.95 17.60
N ILE A 138 5.01 1.07 16.67
CA ILE A 138 3.79 1.14 15.85
C ILE A 138 2.64 0.53 16.66
N THR A 139 1.65 1.36 17.05
CA THR A 139 0.55 0.93 17.94
C THR A 139 -0.81 0.89 17.26
N ASN A 140 -0.96 1.57 16.12
CA ASN A 140 -2.26 1.77 15.46
C ASN A 140 -2.52 0.82 14.28
N GLY A 141 -1.61 -0.13 14.03
CA GLY A 141 -1.74 -1.09 12.94
C GLY A 141 -1.72 -0.47 11.53
N SER A 142 -1.19 0.75 11.39
CA SER A 142 -1.08 1.41 10.10
C SER A 142 0.31 2.03 9.94
N VAL A 143 0.89 1.86 8.75
CA VAL A 143 2.19 2.44 8.38
C VAL A 143 2.04 3.22 7.10
N THR A 144 2.55 4.45 7.09
CA THR A 144 2.59 5.29 5.89
C THR A 144 4.02 5.41 5.38
N PHE A 145 4.23 5.01 4.13
CA PHE A 145 5.49 5.19 3.42
C PHE A 145 5.36 6.36 2.46
N THR A 146 6.27 7.33 2.55
CA THR A 146 6.37 8.44 1.59
C THR A 146 7.51 8.14 0.63
N PHE A 147 7.27 8.35 -0.65
CA PHE A 147 8.21 8.08 -1.73
C PHE A 147 8.63 9.38 -2.42
N PRO A 148 9.86 9.45 -2.96
CA PRO A 148 10.34 10.62 -3.70
C PRO A 148 9.52 10.92 -4.95
N THR A 149 8.96 9.90 -5.62
CA THR A 149 8.21 10.04 -6.86
C THR A 149 6.90 9.26 -6.84
N ALA A 150 5.93 9.70 -7.65
CA ALA A 150 4.68 8.99 -7.85
C ALA A 150 4.90 7.57 -8.39
N ALA A 151 5.82 7.40 -9.34
CA ALA A 151 6.15 6.10 -9.92
C ALA A 151 6.61 5.09 -8.86
N GLN A 152 7.53 5.50 -7.95
CA GLN A 152 7.97 4.62 -6.86
C GLN A 152 6.84 4.24 -5.90
N ALA A 153 5.92 5.18 -5.61
CA ALA A 153 4.76 4.88 -4.79
C ALA A 153 3.77 3.94 -5.52
N ASP A 154 3.62 4.08 -6.83
CA ASP A 154 2.78 3.22 -7.67
C ASP A 154 3.37 1.81 -7.75
N ASP A 155 4.69 1.68 -7.94
CA ASP A 155 5.42 0.40 -7.94
C ASP A 155 5.27 -0.31 -6.59
N ALA A 156 5.45 0.42 -5.48
CA ALA A 156 5.29 -0.13 -4.13
C ALA A 156 3.85 -0.57 -3.86
N ALA A 157 2.87 0.26 -4.21
CA ALA A 157 1.46 -0.06 -4.07
C ALA A 157 1.07 -1.28 -4.90
N GLY A 158 1.51 -1.33 -6.16
CA GLY A 158 1.29 -2.46 -7.07
C GLY A 158 1.92 -3.76 -6.57
N ALA A 159 3.18 -3.72 -6.11
CA ALA A 159 3.85 -4.88 -5.52
C ALA A 159 3.10 -5.41 -4.28
N LEU A 160 2.56 -4.51 -3.45
CA LEU A 160 1.77 -4.86 -2.27
C LEU A 160 0.32 -5.27 -2.59
N GLY A 161 -0.06 -5.35 -3.86
CA GLY A 161 -1.39 -5.80 -4.30
C GLY A 161 -2.47 -4.72 -4.28
N ALA A 162 -2.12 -3.45 -4.23
CA ALA A 162 -3.10 -2.38 -4.42
C ALA A 162 -3.59 -2.38 -5.87
N THR A 163 -4.90 -2.44 -6.07
CA THR A 163 -5.50 -2.24 -7.41
C THR A 163 -5.59 -0.74 -7.70
N SER A 164 -4.88 -0.27 -8.72
CA SER A 164 -5.12 1.06 -9.30
C SER A 164 -6.43 1.02 -10.08
N THR A 165 -7.46 1.67 -9.56
CA THR A 165 -8.59 2.07 -10.40
C THR A 165 -8.13 3.29 -11.22
N ARG A 166 -7.96 3.08 -12.55
CA ARG A 166 -7.82 4.18 -13.52
C ARG A 166 -9.17 4.84 -13.75
#